data_9b133d9ec4227c7ec33cb175d5d786f6
#
_entry.id   9b133d9ec4227c7ec33cb175d5d786f6
#
_cell.length_a   1.000
_cell.length_b   1.000
_cell.length_c   1.000
_cell.angle_alpha   90.00
_cell.angle_beta   90.00
_cell.angle_gamma   90.00
#
_symmetry.space_group_name_H-M   'P 1'
#
loop_
_entity.id
_entity.type
_entity.pdbx_description
1 polymer ?
#
loop_
_entity_poly.entity_id
_entity_poly.type
_entity_poly.pdbx_seq_one_letter_code
_entity_poly.pdbx_strand_id
1 'polypeptide(L)'
;FRRVLFRSFATSTNLINILEQISVLGLTTIGLTFVVLIGRLDLSLEGIVGFAPMFAAVCLVPAAAGGIGIELPSWMGLLIALGVAGVIGFFNGFMVVRVGLNPFISTLGLLVLLRGGVLIISNGRSIYSPGPALTYLGSAKLFGLPVSVLVFGVVATIVGLVFKYHRYGRALYAIGGNEDAARAAGINVDRVIWSAFVFAALLAGLAGILMTGRLDSAVTTQGQGIIFSAFAAAVIGGVSLGGGRGTMVGLVSGVLLIGVINNLLTLAQVPSFYVQASTGAVIIIAAVLTTIASRRSSGVKTRT
;
A
#
# COMPACT_ATOMS: atom_id res chain seq x y z
N PHE A 1 9.10 -1.15 -33.79
CA PHE A 1 8.86 -0.80 -32.40
C PHE A 1 7.38 -1.00 -32.00
N ARG A 2 6.40 -0.33 -32.60
CA ARG A 2 4.97 -0.47 -32.25
C ARG A 2 4.45 -1.92 -32.32
N ARG A 3 4.75 -2.70 -33.38
CA ARG A 3 4.29 -4.10 -33.51
C ARG A 3 4.88 -5.04 -32.46
N VAL A 4 6.11 -4.82 -32.02
CA VAL A 4 6.76 -5.62 -30.98
C VAL A 4 6.15 -5.31 -29.62
N LEU A 5 5.92 -4.04 -29.26
CA LEU A 5 5.25 -3.60 -28.03
C LEU A 5 3.85 -4.22 -27.89
N PHE A 6 3.02 -4.16 -28.92
CA PHE A 6 1.68 -4.75 -28.89
C PHE A 6 1.69 -6.28 -28.75
N ARG A 7 2.61 -6.97 -29.40
CA ARG A 7 2.75 -8.43 -29.28
C ARG A 7 3.22 -8.82 -27.88
N SER A 8 4.17 -8.11 -27.30
CA SER A 8 4.68 -8.40 -25.95
C SER A 8 3.67 -8.04 -24.86
N PHE A 9 2.87 -6.97 -25.04
CA PHE A 9 1.86 -6.55 -24.08
C PHE A 9 0.75 -7.58 -23.92
N ALA A 10 0.23 -8.14 -25.00
CA ALA A 10 -0.91 -9.05 -25.01
C ALA A 10 -0.54 -10.53 -24.70
N THR A 11 0.70 -10.81 -24.28
CA THR A 11 1.09 -12.17 -23.89
C THR A 11 0.50 -12.53 -22.52
N SER A 12 0.12 -13.79 -22.34
CA SER A 12 -0.38 -14.31 -21.06
C SER A 12 0.63 -14.08 -19.92
N THR A 13 1.92 -14.25 -20.21
CA THR A 13 2.99 -13.99 -19.24
C THR A 13 3.01 -12.55 -18.80
N ASN A 14 2.88 -11.59 -19.73
CA ASN A 14 2.87 -10.17 -19.36
C ASN A 14 1.60 -9.78 -18.60
N LEU A 15 0.44 -10.31 -18.96
CA LEU A 15 -0.80 -10.09 -18.21
C LEU A 15 -0.69 -10.60 -16.77
N ILE A 16 -0.08 -11.76 -16.57
CA ILE A 16 0.20 -12.29 -15.23
C ILE A 16 1.15 -11.34 -14.47
N ASN A 17 2.22 -10.88 -15.10
CA ASN A 17 3.16 -9.93 -14.48
C ASN A 17 2.48 -8.62 -14.07
N ILE A 18 1.55 -8.11 -14.90
CA ILE A 18 0.74 -6.93 -14.56
C ILE A 18 -0.08 -7.21 -13.31
N LEU A 19 -0.80 -8.33 -13.27
CA LEU A 19 -1.65 -8.70 -12.14
C LEU A 19 -0.86 -8.86 -10.83
N GLU A 20 0.33 -9.44 -10.88
CA GLU A 20 1.22 -9.55 -9.71
C GLU A 20 1.69 -8.18 -9.20
N GLN A 21 2.12 -7.29 -10.10
CA GLN A 21 2.52 -5.92 -9.72
C GLN A 21 1.35 -5.13 -9.13
N ILE A 22 0.17 -5.25 -9.75
CA ILE A 22 -1.06 -4.63 -9.29
C ILE A 22 -1.46 -5.15 -7.91
N SER A 23 -1.21 -6.41 -7.58
CA SER A 23 -1.57 -6.99 -6.29
C SER A 23 -0.81 -6.32 -5.14
N VAL A 24 0.49 -6.08 -5.29
CA VAL A 24 1.31 -5.37 -4.29
C VAL A 24 0.88 -3.92 -4.17
N LEU A 25 0.77 -3.21 -5.29
CA LEU A 25 0.31 -1.82 -5.33
C LEU A 25 -1.10 -1.69 -4.75
N GLY A 26 -2.00 -2.61 -5.12
CA GLY A 26 -3.39 -2.62 -4.69
C GLY A 26 -3.56 -2.80 -3.18
N LEU A 27 -2.84 -3.73 -2.58
CA LEU A 27 -2.85 -3.91 -1.12
C LEU A 27 -2.36 -2.65 -0.39
N THR A 28 -1.26 -2.06 -0.86
CA THR A 28 -0.75 -0.80 -0.30
C THR A 28 -1.75 0.34 -0.48
N THR A 29 -2.41 0.43 -1.64
CA THR A 29 -3.43 1.45 -1.93
C THR A 29 -4.68 1.25 -1.09
N ILE A 30 -5.13 0.01 -0.88
CA ILE A 30 -6.24 -0.29 0.05
C ILE A 30 -5.87 0.16 1.46
N GLY A 31 -4.66 -0.20 1.93
CA GLY A 31 -4.15 0.25 3.23
C GLY A 31 -4.16 1.76 3.36
N LEU A 32 -3.59 2.46 2.40
CA LEU A 32 -3.59 3.92 2.35
C LEU A 32 -5.03 4.50 2.40
N THR A 33 -5.98 3.85 1.74
CA THR A 33 -7.36 4.33 1.67
C THR A 33 -8.06 4.33 3.03
N PHE A 34 -7.74 3.40 3.94
CA PHE A 34 -8.27 3.46 5.31
C PHE A 34 -7.94 4.78 6.01
N VAL A 35 -6.72 5.26 5.82
CA VAL A 35 -6.23 6.48 6.46
C VAL A 35 -6.69 7.73 5.70
N VAL A 36 -6.71 7.66 4.36
CA VAL A 36 -7.18 8.79 3.53
C VAL A 36 -8.69 9.02 3.71
N LEU A 37 -9.50 7.97 3.84
CA LEU A 37 -10.94 8.12 4.06
C LEU A 37 -11.27 8.90 5.34
N ILE A 38 -10.45 8.85 6.38
CA ILE A 38 -10.61 9.66 7.60
C ILE A 38 -9.94 11.05 7.50
N GLY A 39 -9.51 11.48 6.30
CA GLY A 39 -8.89 12.77 6.07
C GLY A 39 -7.45 12.89 6.58
N ARG A 40 -6.73 11.76 6.72
CA ARG A 40 -5.35 11.74 7.20
C ARG A 40 -4.42 11.12 6.16
N LEU A 41 -3.10 11.29 6.32
CA LEU A 41 -2.08 10.74 5.43
C LEU A 41 -1.16 9.81 6.22
N ASP A 42 -0.76 8.71 5.60
CA ASP A 42 0.24 7.78 6.16
C ASP A 42 1.31 7.46 5.13
N LEU A 43 2.46 8.10 5.28
CA LEU A 43 3.63 7.87 4.43
C LEU A 43 4.46 6.67 4.91
N SER A 44 4.27 6.24 6.17
CA SER A 44 5.06 5.14 6.74
C SER A 44 4.80 3.80 6.07
N LEU A 45 3.66 3.65 5.37
CA LEU A 45 3.30 2.43 4.64
C LEU A 45 4.40 1.99 3.68
N GLU A 46 5.06 2.93 3.00
CA GLU A 46 6.21 2.64 2.15
C GLU A 46 7.36 2.00 2.94
N GLY A 47 7.67 2.56 4.12
CA GLY A 47 8.69 2.01 5.01
C GLY A 47 8.31 0.63 5.54
N ILE A 48 7.02 0.40 5.84
CA ILE A 48 6.51 -0.88 6.33
C ILE A 48 6.63 -1.98 5.25
N VAL A 49 6.34 -1.66 3.98
CA VAL A 49 6.50 -2.60 2.83
C VAL A 49 7.93 -3.13 2.75
N GLY A 50 8.93 -2.31 3.09
CA GLY A 50 10.33 -2.74 3.12
C GLY A 50 10.76 -3.37 4.44
N PHE A 51 10.46 -2.70 5.56
CA PHE A 51 10.99 -3.06 6.87
C PHE A 51 10.41 -4.36 7.44
N ALA A 52 9.09 -4.55 7.37
CA ALA A 52 8.44 -5.69 8.00
C ALA A 52 8.91 -7.04 7.42
N PRO A 53 8.95 -7.26 6.09
CA PRO A 53 9.49 -8.50 5.54
C PRO A 53 11.00 -8.63 5.68
N MET A 54 11.77 -7.51 5.67
CA MET A 54 13.21 -7.55 5.93
C MET A 54 13.49 -8.04 7.36
N PHE A 55 12.75 -7.53 8.35
CA PHE A 55 12.88 -7.99 9.73
C PHE A 55 12.56 -9.49 9.86
N ALA A 56 11.49 -9.94 9.20
CA ALA A 56 11.18 -11.36 9.15
C ALA A 56 12.30 -12.17 8.50
N ALA A 57 12.82 -11.74 7.33
CA ALA A 57 13.89 -12.42 6.61
C ALA A 57 15.16 -12.59 7.47
N VAL A 58 15.56 -11.53 8.18
CA VAL A 58 16.72 -11.57 9.08
C VAL A 58 16.55 -12.60 10.21
N CYS A 59 15.31 -12.82 10.68
CA CYS A 59 15.01 -13.84 11.71
C CYS A 59 14.96 -15.28 11.16
N LEU A 60 14.76 -15.45 9.84
CA LEU A 60 14.57 -16.75 9.22
C LEU A 60 15.87 -17.38 8.71
N VAL A 61 16.80 -16.56 8.24
CA VAL A 61 18.02 -17.07 7.59
C VAL A 61 19.21 -17.16 8.55
N PRO A 62 20.19 -18.07 8.27
CA PRO A 62 21.40 -18.18 9.07
C PRO A 62 22.23 -16.89 9.09
N ALA A 63 23.08 -16.74 10.10
CA ALA A 63 23.99 -15.59 10.22
C ALA A 63 24.92 -15.45 9.00
N ALA A 64 25.36 -16.56 8.42
CA ALA A 64 26.18 -16.58 7.20
C ALA A 64 25.43 -15.99 5.97
N ALA A 65 24.11 -16.06 5.95
CA ALA A 65 23.25 -15.48 4.90
C ALA A 65 22.74 -14.08 5.24
N GLY A 66 23.24 -13.46 6.32
CA GLY A 66 22.87 -12.12 6.76
C GLY A 66 21.76 -12.09 7.81
N GLY A 67 21.35 -13.22 8.34
CA GLY A 67 20.42 -13.31 9.48
C GLY A 67 21.05 -13.07 10.83
N ILE A 68 20.24 -13.11 11.88
CA ILE A 68 20.67 -13.01 13.28
C ILE A 68 20.97 -14.39 13.91
N GLY A 69 20.91 -15.46 13.13
CA GLY A 69 21.25 -16.82 13.56
C GLY A 69 20.19 -17.53 14.39
N ILE A 70 18.94 -17.05 14.42
CA ILE A 70 17.82 -17.71 15.12
C ILE A 70 17.25 -18.85 14.28
N GLU A 71 17.26 -18.71 12.96
CA GLU A 71 16.81 -19.72 11.97
C GLU A 71 15.39 -20.25 12.24
N LEU A 72 14.43 -19.34 12.39
CA LEU A 72 13.05 -19.70 12.66
C LEU A 72 12.40 -20.44 11.48
N PRO A 73 11.40 -21.28 11.73
CA PRO A 73 10.63 -21.92 10.66
C PRO A 73 10.03 -20.88 9.69
N SER A 74 10.12 -21.14 8.39
CA SER A 74 9.73 -20.19 7.33
C SER A 74 8.30 -19.65 7.44
N TRP A 75 7.34 -20.44 7.94
CA TRP A 75 5.95 -19.98 8.13
C TRP A 75 5.84 -18.88 9.20
N MET A 76 6.77 -18.81 10.17
CA MET A 76 6.81 -17.74 11.16
C MET A 76 7.11 -16.38 10.52
N GLY A 77 7.76 -16.35 9.36
CA GLY A 77 8.04 -15.11 8.63
C GLY A 77 6.80 -14.29 8.33
N LEU A 78 5.69 -14.95 8.00
CA LEU A 78 4.40 -14.29 7.81
C LEU A 78 3.90 -13.62 9.10
N LEU A 79 3.93 -14.35 10.21
CA LEU A 79 3.47 -13.85 11.52
C LEU A 79 4.36 -12.71 12.02
N ILE A 80 5.68 -12.84 11.86
CA ILE A 80 6.65 -11.83 12.27
C ILE A 80 6.44 -10.55 11.46
N ALA A 81 6.37 -10.64 10.13
CA ALA A 81 6.19 -9.47 9.28
C ALA A 81 4.85 -8.76 9.56
N LEU A 82 3.75 -9.50 9.68
CA LEU A 82 2.45 -8.92 10.05
C LEU A 82 2.45 -8.37 11.49
N GLY A 83 3.10 -9.05 12.43
CA GLY A 83 3.25 -8.58 13.80
C GLY A 83 4.02 -7.26 13.88
N VAL A 84 5.16 -7.17 13.19
CA VAL A 84 5.95 -5.93 13.08
C VAL A 84 5.13 -4.82 12.42
N ALA A 85 4.45 -5.09 11.31
CA ALA A 85 3.58 -4.12 10.65
C ALA A 85 2.45 -3.64 11.59
N GLY A 86 1.81 -4.56 12.32
CA GLY A 86 0.77 -4.24 13.29
C GLY A 86 1.27 -3.36 14.43
N VAL A 87 2.45 -3.64 14.98
CA VAL A 87 3.09 -2.82 16.02
C VAL A 87 3.39 -1.42 15.50
N ILE A 88 3.90 -1.28 14.27
CA ILE A 88 4.17 0.01 13.66
C ILE A 88 2.87 0.79 13.45
N GLY A 89 1.81 0.15 12.94
CA GLY A 89 0.50 0.77 12.77
C GLY A 89 -0.13 1.18 14.10
N PHE A 90 0.02 0.35 15.13
CA PHE A 90 -0.42 0.68 16.49
C PHE A 90 0.32 1.89 17.04
N PHE A 91 1.65 1.96 16.85
CA PHE A 91 2.47 3.09 17.27
C PHE A 91 2.07 4.38 16.54
N ASN A 92 1.84 4.33 15.22
CA ASN A 92 1.32 5.48 14.47
C ASN A 92 -0.03 5.97 15.01
N GLY A 93 -0.97 5.04 15.19
CA GLY A 93 -2.27 5.37 15.78
C GLY A 93 -2.13 6.00 17.18
N PHE A 94 -1.20 5.50 18.01
CA PHE A 94 -0.90 6.08 19.32
C PHE A 94 -0.35 7.50 19.21
N MET A 95 0.62 7.74 18.34
CA MET A 95 1.21 9.07 18.13
C MET A 95 0.16 10.11 17.69
N VAL A 96 -0.71 9.71 16.76
CA VAL A 96 -1.74 10.60 16.21
C VAL A 96 -2.88 10.83 17.21
N VAL A 97 -3.40 9.78 17.85
CA VAL A 97 -4.61 9.87 18.68
C VAL A 97 -4.31 10.29 20.11
N ARG A 98 -3.24 9.77 20.72
CA ARG A 98 -2.93 10.03 22.15
C ARG A 98 -1.96 11.15 22.36
N VAL A 99 -0.91 11.22 21.54
CA VAL A 99 0.10 12.29 21.64
C VAL A 99 -0.38 13.56 20.91
N GLY A 100 -1.31 13.40 19.94
CA GLY A 100 -1.85 14.55 19.17
C GLY A 100 -0.91 15.05 18.08
N LEU A 101 0.04 14.21 17.63
CA LEU A 101 0.97 14.59 16.57
C LEU A 101 0.24 14.75 15.23
N ASN A 102 0.72 15.69 14.43
CA ASN A 102 0.27 15.78 13.05
C ASN A 102 0.59 14.47 12.30
N PRO A 103 -0.41 13.81 11.67
CA PRO A 103 -0.23 12.52 11.01
C PRO A 103 0.84 12.53 9.93
N PHE A 104 0.94 13.61 9.15
CA PHE A 104 1.94 13.76 8.10
C PHE A 104 3.37 13.75 8.68
N ILE A 105 3.61 14.53 9.76
CA ILE A 105 4.94 14.61 10.38
C ILE A 105 5.31 13.27 11.04
N SER A 106 4.38 12.67 11.79
CA SER A 106 4.59 11.40 12.47
C SER A 106 4.96 10.29 11.47
N THR A 107 4.16 10.15 10.40
CA THR A 107 4.35 9.07 9.42
C THR A 107 5.55 9.30 8.50
N LEU A 108 5.89 10.56 8.20
CA LEU A 108 7.10 10.90 7.48
C LEU A 108 8.36 10.57 8.31
N GLY A 109 8.37 10.94 9.59
CA GLY A 109 9.46 10.59 10.49
C GLY A 109 9.64 9.08 10.60
N LEU A 110 8.52 8.35 10.70
CA LEU A 110 8.55 6.89 10.78
C LEU A 110 8.98 6.24 9.44
N LEU A 111 8.60 6.80 8.30
CA LEU A 111 9.12 6.36 7.00
C LEU A 111 10.66 6.39 6.95
N VAL A 112 11.25 7.52 7.37
CA VAL A 112 12.71 7.70 7.38
C VAL A 112 13.36 6.74 8.37
N LEU A 113 12.77 6.59 9.56
CA LEU A 113 13.23 5.65 10.59
C LEU A 113 13.22 4.20 10.09
N LEU A 114 12.13 3.77 9.47
CA LEU A 114 12.00 2.40 8.93
C LEU A 114 12.97 2.13 7.78
N ARG A 115 13.19 3.12 6.89
CA ARG A 115 14.21 3.01 5.82
C ARG A 115 15.62 2.85 6.38
N GLY A 116 15.98 3.69 7.37
CA GLY A 116 17.24 3.53 8.10
C GLY A 116 17.32 2.19 8.82
N GLY A 117 16.21 1.78 9.45
CA GLY A 117 16.08 0.49 10.13
C GLY A 117 16.34 -0.71 9.21
N VAL A 118 15.83 -0.68 7.97
CA VAL A 118 16.14 -1.72 6.96
C VAL A 118 17.65 -1.87 6.79
N LEU A 119 18.37 -0.77 6.61
CA LEU A 119 19.83 -0.79 6.40
C LEU A 119 20.58 -1.25 7.64
N ILE A 120 20.15 -0.86 8.83
CA ILE A 120 20.76 -1.25 10.10
C ILE A 120 20.63 -2.77 10.31
N ILE A 121 19.39 -3.32 10.23
CA ILE A 121 19.15 -4.73 10.53
C ILE A 121 19.74 -5.68 9.48
N SER A 122 19.89 -5.22 8.23
CA SER A 122 20.46 -6.01 7.13
C SER A 122 21.94 -5.73 6.86
N ASN A 123 22.58 -4.85 7.65
CA ASN A 123 23.93 -4.36 7.36
C ASN A 123 24.08 -3.85 5.90
N GLY A 124 23.05 -3.20 5.37
CA GLY A 124 23.02 -2.67 4.01
C GLY A 124 22.93 -3.72 2.90
N ARG A 125 22.69 -5.00 3.22
CA ARG A 125 22.66 -6.11 2.26
C ARG A 125 21.24 -6.60 2.02
N SER A 126 20.98 -7.09 0.82
CA SER A 126 19.74 -7.83 0.54
C SER A 126 19.84 -9.25 1.08
N ILE A 127 18.73 -9.78 1.59
CA ILE A 127 18.62 -11.16 2.09
C ILE A 127 17.95 -11.99 1.02
N TYR A 128 18.64 -13.01 0.53
CA TYR A 128 18.15 -13.89 -0.51
C TYR A 128 17.52 -15.16 0.08
N SER A 129 16.53 -15.70 -0.64
CA SER A 129 15.83 -16.95 -0.29
C SER A 129 15.37 -16.97 1.19
N PRO A 130 14.55 -16.02 1.62
CA PRO A 130 14.12 -15.89 3.03
C PRO A 130 13.24 -17.04 3.51
N GLY A 131 12.96 -18.01 2.65
CA GLY A 131 12.28 -19.24 3.01
C GLY A 131 11.02 -19.54 2.21
N PRO A 132 10.67 -20.84 2.08
CA PRO A 132 9.66 -21.33 1.14
C PRO A 132 8.24 -20.79 1.41
N ALA A 133 7.89 -20.45 2.64
CA ALA A 133 6.54 -19.92 2.93
C ALA A 133 6.33 -18.52 2.35
N LEU A 134 7.35 -17.65 2.41
CA LEU A 134 7.27 -16.30 1.82
C LEU A 134 7.30 -16.39 0.28
N THR A 135 8.17 -17.23 -0.27
CA THR A 135 8.28 -17.46 -1.71
C THR A 135 6.97 -18.03 -2.27
N TYR A 136 6.32 -18.96 -1.56
CA TYR A 136 5.03 -19.51 -1.96
C TYR A 136 3.96 -18.43 -2.11
N LEU A 137 3.83 -17.54 -1.14
CA LEU A 137 2.82 -16.47 -1.18
C LEU A 137 3.06 -15.48 -2.34
N GLY A 138 4.31 -15.20 -2.68
CA GLY A 138 4.65 -14.24 -3.73
C GLY A 138 4.69 -14.79 -5.14
N SER A 139 5.13 -16.06 -5.33
CA SER A 139 5.44 -16.61 -6.65
C SER A 139 4.66 -17.89 -7.02
N ALA A 140 4.05 -18.60 -6.06
CA ALA A 140 3.29 -19.80 -6.37
C ALA A 140 2.03 -19.49 -7.20
N LYS A 141 1.60 -20.46 -7.97
CA LYS A 141 0.37 -20.39 -8.78
C LYS A 141 -0.64 -21.41 -8.28
N LEU A 142 -1.87 -20.96 -8.12
CA LEU A 142 -3.01 -21.80 -7.80
C LEU A 142 -4.06 -21.62 -8.90
N PHE A 143 -4.52 -22.71 -9.51
CA PHE A 143 -5.42 -22.70 -10.67
C PHE A 143 -4.92 -21.83 -11.85
N GLY A 144 -3.59 -21.75 -12.05
CA GLY A 144 -2.97 -20.96 -13.10
C GLY A 144 -2.82 -19.46 -12.79
N LEU A 145 -3.36 -18.99 -11.66
CA LEU A 145 -3.23 -17.63 -11.19
C LEU A 145 -2.18 -17.52 -10.06
N PRO A 146 -1.37 -16.46 -10.02
CA PRO A 146 -0.48 -16.21 -8.89
C PRO A 146 -1.26 -16.07 -7.57
N VAL A 147 -0.72 -16.66 -6.50
CA VAL A 147 -1.33 -16.55 -5.16
C VAL A 147 -1.47 -15.10 -4.72
N SER A 148 -0.51 -14.24 -5.07
CA SER A 148 -0.56 -12.80 -4.79
C SER A 148 -1.82 -12.12 -5.36
N VAL A 149 -2.25 -12.52 -6.57
CA VAL A 149 -3.47 -12.01 -7.22
C VAL A 149 -4.72 -12.46 -6.47
N LEU A 150 -4.73 -13.73 -6.05
CA LEU A 150 -5.85 -14.27 -5.26
C LEU A 150 -5.97 -13.57 -3.90
N VAL A 151 -4.83 -13.37 -3.22
CA VAL A 151 -4.78 -12.62 -1.94
C VAL A 151 -5.32 -11.20 -2.12
N PHE A 152 -4.86 -10.48 -3.15
CA PHE A 152 -5.37 -9.14 -3.45
C PHE A 152 -6.88 -9.15 -3.74
N GLY A 153 -7.36 -10.09 -4.57
CA GLY A 153 -8.77 -10.21 -4.90
C GLY A 153 -9.65 -10.47 -3.67
N VAL A 154 -9.22 -11.37 -2.79
CA VAL A 154 -9.92 -11.68 -1.53
C VAL A 154 -9.94 -10.45 -0.62
N VAL A 155 -8.79 -9.81 -0.40
CA VAL A 155 -8.69 -8.61 0.45
C VAL A 155 -9.54 -7.46 -0.12
N ALA A 156 -9.45 -7.19 -1.44
CA ALA A 156 -10.24 -6.15 -2.09
C ALA A 156 -11.74 -6.41 -1.96
N THR A 157 -12.18 -7.67 -2.07
CA THR A 157 -13.58 -8.04 -1.88
C THR A 157 -14.01 -7.84 -0.43
N ILE A 158 -13.26 -8.35 0.55
CA ILE A 158 -13.59 -8.22 1.98
C ILE A 158 -13.65 -6.74 2.37
N VAL A 159 -12.60 -5.97 2.04
CA VAL A 159 -12.56 -4.54 2.39
C VAL A 159 -13.65 -3.76 1.64
N GLY A 160 -13.94 -4.10 0.39
CA GLY A 160 -15.04 -3.52 -0.37
C GLY A 160 -16.40 -3.74 0.28
N LEU A 161 -16.66 -4.95 0.78
CA LEU A 161 -17.87 -5.27 1.55
C LEU A 161 -17.90 -4.51 2.88
N VAL A 162 -16.75 -4.40 3.57
CA VAL A 162 -16.64 -3.62 4.82
C VAL A 162 -16.95 -2.14 4.56
N PHE A 163 -16.36 -1.54 3.53
CA PHE A 163 -16.60 -0.14 3.19
C PHE A 163 -18.05 0.12 2.83
N LYS A 164 -18.72 -0.80 2.10
CA LYS A 164 -20.08 -0.62 1.62
C LYS A 164 -21.15 -0.95 2.67
N TYR A 165 -20.97 -2.02 3.45
CA TYR A 165 -22.07 -2.57 4.27
C TYR A 165 -21.78 -2.54 5.77
N HIS A 166 -20.52 -2.56 6.21
CA HIS A 166 -20.21 -2.68 7.62
C HIS A 166 -20.24 -1.32 8.33
N ARG A 167 -20.64 -1.31 9.62
CA ARG A 167 -20.65 -0.11 10.46
C ARG A 167 -19.30 0.61 10.54
N TYR A 168 -18.20 -0.14 10.49
CA TYR A 168 -16.85 0.41 10.51
C TYR A 168 -16.56 1.23 9.24
N GLY A 169 -16.95 0.73 8.05
CA GLY A 169 -16.82 1.48 6.80
C GLY A 169 -17.61 2.80 6.86
N ARG A 170 -18.87 2.75 7.33
CA ARG A 170 -19.67 3.98 7.52
C ARG A 170 -19.01 4.97 8.48
N ALA A 171 -18.36 4.48 9.54
CA ALA A 171 -17.65 5.33 10.48
C ALA A 171 -16.44 6.03 9.83
N LEU A 172 -15.67 5.33 8.97
CA LEU A 172 -14.56 5.95 8.21
C LEU A 172 -15.05 7.12 7.33
N TYR A 173 -16.14 6.92 6.58
CA TYR A 173 -16.73 7.97 5.74
C TYR A 173 -17.29 9.14 6.57
N ALA A 174 -17.95 8.84 7.68
CA ALA A 174 -18.51 9.86 8.56
C ALA A 174 -17.41 10.75 9.16
N ILE A 175 -16.34 10.16 9.67
CA ILE A 175 -15.19 10.89 10.25
C ILE A 175 -14.53 11.77 9.18
N GLY A 176 -14.27 11.23 7.98
CA GLY A 176 -13.67 11.99 6.90
C GLY A 176 -14.60 13.08 6.32
N GLY A 177 -15.92 12.96 6.50
CA GLY A 177 -16.87 13.98 6.14
C GLY A 177 -16.90 15.15 7.12
N ASN A 178 -17.01 14.84 8.41
CA ASN A 178 -16.92 15.81 9.51
C ASN A 178 -16.67 15.06 10.82
N GLU A 179 -15.47 15.21 11.37
CA GLU A 179 -15.03 14.50 12.57
C GLU A 179 -15.87 14.89 13.80
N ASP A 180 -16.19 16.18 13.97
CA ASP A 180 -16.97 16.67 15.11
C ASP A 180 -18.41 16.16 15.06
N ALA A 181 -19.03 16.18 13.88
CA ALA A 181 -20.37 15.63 13.69
C ALA A 181 -20.40 14.12 13.94
N ALA A 182 -19.39 13.38 13.48
CA ALA A 182 -19.25 11.95 13.76
C ALA A 182 -19.14 11.66 15.25
N ARG A 183 -18.36 12.45 15.98
CA ARG A 183 -18.22 12.36 17.45
C ARG A 183 -19.53 12.68 18.15
N ALA A 184 -20.24 13.73 17.74
CA ALA A 184 -21.57 14.07 18.27
C ALA A 184 -22.62 12.99 18.00
N ALA A 185 -22.50 12.26 16.90
CA ALA A 185 -23.35 11.10 16.56
C ALA A 185 -22.99 9.81 17.34
N GLY A 186 -22.04 9.87 18.31
CA GLY A 186 -21.67 8.75 19.16
C GLY A 186 -20.63 7.81 18.56
N ILE A 187 -19.99 8.14 17.43
CA ILE A 187 -18.91 7.35 16.86
C ILE A 187 -17.67 7.52 17.74
N ASN A 188 -17.05 6.41 18.14
CA ASN A 188 -15.77 6.47 18.85
C ASN A 188 -14.64 6.75 17.85
N VAL A 189 -14.46 8.05 17.54
CA VAL A 189 -13.53 8.55 16.52
C VAL A 189 -12.11 8.05 16.77
N ASP A 190 -11.64 8.13 18.01
CA ASP A 190 -10.27 7.78 18.38
C ASP A 190 -9.96 6.30 18.08
N ARG A 191 -10.90 5.39 18.41
CA ARG A 191 -10.73 3.95 18.10
C ARG A 191 -10.74 3.68 16.60
N VAL A 192 -11.59 4.39 15.84
CA VAL A 192 -11.67 4.22 14.39
C VAL A 192 -10.38 4.71 13.73
N ILE A 193 -9.88 5.88 14.13
CA ILE A 193 -8.60 6.41 13.62
C ILE A 193 -7.46 5.44 13.93
N TRP A 194 -7.36 4.99 15.18
CA TRP A 194 -6.30 4.08 15.60
C TRP A 194 -6.32 2.78 14.78
N SER A 195 -7.49 2.15 14.69
CA SER A 195 -7.65 0.92 13.90
C SER A 195 -7.38 1.11 12.42
N ALA A 196 -7.67 2.29 11.84
CA ALA A 196 -7.36 2.59 10.44
C ALA A 196 -5.85 2.55 10.17
N PHE A 197 -5.01 3.09 11.06
CA PHE A 197 -3.56 2.99 10.96
C PHE A 197 -3.07 1.54 11.09
N VAL A 198 -3.66 0.75 12.00
CA VAL A 198 -3.29 -0.66 12.17
C VAL A 198 -3.65 -1.48 10.93
N PHE A 199 -4.86 -1.34 10.38
CA PHE A 199 -5.26 -2.05 9.17
C PHE A 199 -4.42 -1.62 7.95
N ALA A 200 -4.13 -0.33 7.83
CA ALA A 200 -3.26 0.18 6.77
C ALA A 200 -1.86 -0.45 6.84
N ALA A 201 -1.27 -0.50 8.03
CA ALA A 201 0.04 -1.08 8.25
C ALA A 201 0.07 -2.60 7.99
N LEU A 202 -0.96 -3.34 8.43
CA LEU A 202 -1.07 -4.79 8.15
C LEU A 202 -1.13 -5.08 6.65
N LEU A 203 -1.88 -4.28 5.90
CA LEU A 203 -1.97 -4.42 4.44
C LEU A 203 -0.66 -4.05 3.74
N ALA A 204 0.05 -3.03 4.23
CA ALA A 204 1.39 -2.71 3.74
C ALA A 204 2.42 -3.81 4.06
N GLY A 205 2.35 -4.40 5.26
CA GLY A 205 3.17 -5.57 5.63
C GLY A 205 2.89 -6.77 4.71
N LEU A 206 1.61 -7.05 4.44
CA LEU A 206 1.19 -8.11 3.52
C LEU A 206 1.69 -7.84 2.09
N ALA A 207 1.59 -6.60 1.60
CA ALA A 207 2.14 -6.20 0.31
C ALA A 207 3.67 -6.42 0.25
N GLY A 208 4.37 -6.09 1.33
CA GLY A 208 5.80 -6.34 1.47
C GLY A 208 6.16 -7.83 1.43
N ILE A 209 5.39 -8.68 2.10
CA ILE A 209 5.55 -10.15 2.06
C ILE A 209 5.40 -10.69 0.63
N LEU A 210 4.34 -10.27 -0.06
CA LEU A 210 4.12 -10.71 -1.45
C LEU A 210 5.25 -10.25 -2.37
N MET A 211 5.77 -9.04 -2.18
CA MET A 211 6.88 -8.51 -2.96
C MET A 211 8.18 -9.29 -2.67
N THR A 212 8.49 -9.56 -1.41
CA THR A 212 9.64 -10.38 -1.00
C THR A 212 9.56 -11.79 -1.56
N GLY A 213 8.39 -12.42 -1.47
CA GLY A 213 8.18 -13.77 -2.02
C GLY A 213 8.28 -13.81 -3.55
N ARG A 214 7.85 -12.77 -4.24
CA ARG A 214 7.95 -12.65 -5.70
C ARG A 214 9.41 -12.50 -6.17
N LEU A 215 10.21 -11.72 -5.42
CA LEU A 215 11.63 -11.48 -5.72
C LEU A 215 12.55 -12.58 -5.16
N ASP A 216 12.00 -13.51 -4.39
CA ASP A 216 12.75 -14.47 -3.56
C ASP A 216 13.88 -13.80 -2.76
N SER A 217 13.62 -12.55 -2.36
CA SER A 217 14.60 -11.75 -1.62
C SER A 217 13.95 -10.56 -0.92
N ALA A 218 14.44 -10.23 0.27
CA ALA A 218 14.16 -8.97 0.93
C ALA A 218 15.25 -7.96 0.52
N VAL A 219 14.88 -7.00 -0.33
CA VAL A 219 15.80 -6.02 -0.91
C VAL A 219 15.79 -4.74 -0.07
N THR A 220 16.96 -4.11 0.14
CA THR A 220 17.07 -2.88 0.95
C THR A 220 16.30 -1.69 0.39
N THR A 221 16.04 -1.67 -0.90
CA THR A 221 15.26 -0.63 -1.58
C THR A 221 13.80 -0.98 -1.78
N GLN A 222 13.33 -2.10 -1.20
CA GLN A 222 11.97 -2.58 -1.35
C GLN A 222 10.94 -1.54 -0.90
N GLY A 223 9.91 -1.37 -1.70
CA GLY A 223 8.82 -0.42 -1.42
C GLY A 223 9.12 1.03 -1.79
N GLN A 224 10.35 1.40 -2.19
CA GLN A 224 10.67 2.80 -2.52
C GLN A 224 9.75 3.36 -3.62
N GLY A 225 9.11 4.49 -3.31
CA GLY A 225 8.22 5.19 -4.23
C GLY A 225 6.81 4.58 -4.36
N ILE A 226 6.53 3.43 -3.73
CA ILE A 226 5.21 2.77 -3.84
C ILE A 226 4.09 3.65 -3.28
N ILE A 227 4.38 4.45 -2.26
CA ILE A 227 3.38 5.33 -1.65
C ILE A 227 2.86 6.36 -2.66
N PHE A 228 3.72 6.92 -3.50
CA PHE A 228 3.32 7.89 -4.52
C PHE A 228 2.45 7.24 -5.60
N SER A 229 2.79 6.03 -6.02
CA SER A 229 1.96 5.25 -6.96
C SER A 229 0.61 4.88 -6.33
N ALA A 230 0.57 4.56 -5.04
CA ALA A 230 -0.66 4.29 -4.30
C ALA A 230 -1.53 5.53 -4.17
N PHE A 231 -0.95 6.72 -3.89
CA PHE A 231 -1.68 7.98 -3.92
C PHE A 231 -2.24 8.30 -5.30
N ALA A 232 -1.44 8.16 -6.36
CA ALA A 232 -1.90 8.36 -7.72
C ALA A 232 -3.09 7.44 -8.05
N ALA A 233 -2.98 6.15 -7.73
CA ALA A 233 -4.04 5.17 -7.96
C ALA A 233 -5.31 5.52 -7.17
N ALA A 234 -5.19 5.91 -5.89
CA ALA A 234 -6.32 6.29 -5.06
C ALA A 234 -7.04 7.54 -5.59
N VAL A 235 -6.29 8.59 -5.94
CA VAL A 235 -6.85 9.86 -6.45
C VAL A 235 -7.51 9.66 -7.81
N ILE A 236 -6.86 8.97 -8.74
CA ILE A 236 -7.44 8.62 -10.04
C ILE A 236 -8.69 7.74 -9.86
N GLY A 237 -8.66 6.84 -8.88
CA GLY A 237 -9.79 6.02 -8.48
C GLY A 237 -10.92 6.78 -7.78
N GLY A 238 -10.81 8.11 -7.63
CA GLY A 238 -11.85 8.97 -7.06
C GLY A 238 -11.88 8.99 -5.53
N VAL A 239 -10.82 8.54 -4.86
CA VAL A 239 -10.67 8.71 -3.41
C VAL A 239 -10.28 10.17 -3.11
N SER A 240 -11.06 10.84 -2.27
CA SER A 240 -10.80 12.23 -1.87
C SER A 240 -9.67 12.31 -0.85
N LEU A 241 -8.63 13.09 -1.13
CA LEU A 241 -7.56 13.35 -0.16
C LEU A 241 -8.03 14.11 1.09
N GLY A 242 -9.14 14.84 0.98
CA GLY A 242 -9.79 15.50 2.13
C GLY A 242 -10.66 14.55 2.96
N GLY A 243 -10.73 13.27 2.63
CA GLY A 243 -11.54 12.28 3.35
C GLY A 243 -13.00 12.19 2.88
N GLY A 244 -13.73 11.27 3.49
CA GLY A 244 -15.18 11.11 3.38
C GLY A 244 -15.72 10.62 2.03
N ARG A 245 -14.88 10.39 1.03
CA ARG A 245 -15.30 9.97 -0.32
C ARG A 245 -14.31 9.01 -0.95
N GLY A 246 -14.84 7.98 -1.58
CA GLY A 246 -14.07 6.95 -2.30
C GLY A 246 -14.89 5.68 -2.44
N THR A 247 -14.56 4.85 -3.43
CA THR A 247 -15.19 3.54 -3.62
C THR A 247 -14.13 2.49 -3.91
N MET A 248 -14.36 1.24 -3.50
CA MET A 248 -13.42 0.14 -3.79
C MET A 248 -13.30 -0.10 -5.30
N VAL A 249 -14.40 0.01 -6.05
CA VAL A 249 -14.38 -0.17 -7.51
C VAL A 249 -13.50 0.89 -8.17
N GLY A 250 -13.68 2.16 -7.79
CA GLY A 250 -12.83 3.25 -8.27
C GLY A 250 -11.36 3.02 -7.93
N LEU A 251 -11.07 2.64 -6.68
CA LEU A 251 -9.71 2.34 -6.22
C LEU A 251 -9.06 1.24 -7.06
N VAL A 252 -9.74 0.10 -7.25
CA VAL A 252 -9.22 -1.01 -8.07
C VAL A 252 -8.99 -0.55 -9.52
N SER A 253 -9.90 0.25 -10.08
CA SER A 253 -9.72 0.82 -11.43
C SER A 253 -8.49 1.73 -11.52
N GLY A 254 -8.24 2.56 -10.50
CA GLY A 254 -7.05 3.41 -10.43
C GLY A 254 -5.76 2.59 -10.32
N VAL A 255 -5.76 1.55 -9.50
CA VAL A 255 -4.63 0.61 -9.35
C VAL A 255 -4.33 -0.11 -10.68
N LEU A 256 -5.37 -0.60 -11.36
CA LEU A 256 -5.25 -1.21 -12.68
C LEU A 256 -4.64 -0.24 -13.69
N LEU A 257 -5.10 1.00 -13.72
CA LEU A 257 -4.61 2.01 -14.65
C LEU A 257 -3.12 2.30 -14.41
N ILE A 258 -2.72 2.58 -13.17
CA ILE A 258 -1.31 2.83 -12.81
C ILE A 258 -0.44 1.61 -13.11
N GLY A 259 -0.92 0.40 -12.80
CA GLY A 259 -0.19 -0.84 -13.07
C GLY A 259 0.04 -1.06 -14.57
N VAL A 260 -0.98 -0.81 -15.41
CA VAL A 260 -0.86 -0.92 -16.87
C VAL A 260 0.10 0.14 -17.42
N ILE A 261 0.02 1.39 -16.93
CA ILE A 261 0.94 2.46 -17.37
C ILE A 261 2.38 2.08 -17.02
N ASN A 262 2.65 1.65 -15.79
CA ASN A 262 3.99 1.25 -15.36
C ASN A 262 4.53 0.06 -16.18
N ASN A 263 3.69 -0.92 -16.48
CA ASN A 263 4.05 -2.05 -17.33
C ASN A 263 4.38 -1.62 -18.76
N LEU A 264 3.56 -0.74 -19.35
CA LEU A 264 3.82 -0.21 -20.69
C LEU A 264 5.15 0.55 -20.76
N LEU A 265 5.45 1.38 -19.76
CA LEU A 265 6.72 2.10 -19.67
C LEU A 265 7.91 1.14 -19.53
N THR A 266 7.74 0.07 -18.74
CA THR A 266 8.76 -0.99 -18.57
C THR A 266 8.99 -1.75 -19.89
N LEU A 267 7.92 -2.16 -20.58
CA LEU A 267 8.02 -2.81 -21.89
C LEU A 267 8.65 -1.91 -22.96
N ALA A 268 8.40 -0.60 -22.87
CA ALA A 268 9.04 0.39 -23.71
C ALA A 268 10.51 0.67 -23.34
N GLN A 269 11.04 -0.07 -22.34
CA GLN A 269 12.40 0.09 -21.82
C GLN A 269 12.71 1.53 -21.36
N VAL A 270 11.70 2.24 -20.87
CA VAL A 270 11.88 3.57 -20.29
C VAL A 270 12.64 3.42 -18.97
N PRO A 271 13.76 4.14 -18.77
CA PRO A 271 14.51 4.08 -17.53
C PRO A 271 13.66 4.44 -16.31
N SER A 272 13.89 3.76 -15.19
CA SER A 272 13.08 3.85 -13.96
C SER A 272 12.92 5.27 -13.42
N PHE A 273 13.93 6.13 -13.61
CA PHE A 273 13.86 7.54 -13.19
C PHE A 273 12.82 8.36 -13.99
N TYR A 274 12.58 8.04 -15.27
CA TYR A 274 11.47 8.65 -16.02
C TYR A 274 10.11 8.12 -15.58
N VAL A 275 10.03 6.83 -15.20
CA VAL A 275 8.80 6.25 -14.64
C VAL A 275 8.44 6.95 -13.32
N GLN A 276 9.43 7.19 -12.44
CA GLN A 276 9.21 7.95 -11.20
C GLN A 276 8.77 9.39 -11.49
N ALA A 277 9.42 10.08 -12.41
CA ALA A 277 9.03 11.44 -12.79
C ALA A 277 7.61 11.50 -13.36
N SER A 278 7.23 10.53 -14.20
CA SER A 278 5.87 10.45 -14.76
C SER A 278 4.81 10.20 -13.67
N THR A 279 5.11 9.36 -12.68
CA THR A 279 4.21 9.13 -11.53
C THR A 279 3.97 10.42 -10.76
N GLY A 280 5.02 11.21 -10.49
CA GLY A 280 4.89 12.52 -9.85
C GLY A 280 4.04 13.50 -10.67
N ALA A 281 4.26 13.55 -11.99
CA ALA A 281 3.45 14.38 -12.88
C ALA A 281 1.96 13.97 -12.86
N VAL A 282 1.67 12.67 -12.91
CA VAL A 282 0.31 12.12 -12.82
C VAL A 282 -0.38 12.53 -11.53
N ILE A 283 0.32 12.49 -10.38
CA ILE A 283 -0.23 12.94 -9.09
C ILE A 283 -0.61 14.41 -9.13
N ILE A 284 0.27 15.27 -9.64
CA ILE A 284 0.01 16.72 -9.75
C ILE A 284 -1.20 16.98 -10.64
N ILE A 285 -1.24 16.36 -11.82
CA ILE A 285 -2.35 16.53 -12.77
C ILE A 285 -3.67 16.05 -12.13
N ALA A 286 -3.69 14.88 -11.51
CA ALA A 286 -4.86 14.35 -10.84
C ALA A 286 -5.33 15.25 -9.70
N ALA A 287 -4.42 15.78 -8.87
CA ALA A 287 -4.75 16.72 -7.80
C ALA A 287 -5.32 18.04 -8.32
N VAL A 288 -4.78 18.58 -9.41
CA VAL A 288 -5.30 19.80 -10.05
C VAL A 288 -6.71 19.56 -10.61
N LEU A 289 -6.90 18.45 -11.34
CA LEU A 289 -8.21 18.13 -11.92
C LEU A 289 -9.28 17.93 -10.85
N THR A 290 -8.98 17.22 -9.76
CA THR A 290 -9.92 17.03 -8.65
C THR A 290 -10.25 18.33 -7.95
N THR A 291 -9.26 19.23 -7.77
CA THR A 291 -9.48 20.56 -7.17
C THR A 291 -10.37 21.44 -8.05
N ILE A 292 -10.14 21.45 -9.36
CA ILE A 292 -10.99 22.22 -10.30
C ILE A 292 -12.42 21.67 -10.31
N ALA A 293 -12.58 20.33 -10.35
CA ALA A 293 -13.91 19.70 -10.34
C ALA A 293 -14.69 20.02 -9.06
N SER A 294 -14.04 19.98 -7.89
CA SER A 294 -14.68 20.30 -6.61
C SER A 294 -15.11 21.77 -6.52
N ARG A 295 -14.31 22.71 -7.03
CA ARG A 295 -14.67 24.14 -7.07
C ARG A 295 -15.89 24.41 -7.96
N ARG A 296 -16.00 23.72 -9.09
CA ARG A 296 -17.20 23.87 -9.97
C ARG A 296 -18.47 23.34 -9.32
N SER A 297 -18.40 22.24 -8.58
CA SER A 297 -19.56 21.72 -7.86
C SER A 297 -20.01 22.59 -6.68
N SER A 298 -19.09 23.32 -6.04
CA SER A 298 -19.40 24.26 -4.96
C SER A 298 -19.98 25.59 -5.46
N GLY A 299 -19.57 26.05 -6.65
CA GLY A 299 -20.04 27.32 -7.25
C GLY A 299 -21.47 27.28 -7.78
N VAL A 300 -22.07 26.10 -7.96
CA VAL A 300 -23.48 25.96 -8.40
C VAL A 300 -24.47 26.13 -7.23
N LYS A 301 -24.03 26.03 -5.97
CA LYS A 301 -24.89 26.16 -4.77
C LYS A 301 -25.11 27.59 -4.27
N THR A 302 -24.46 28.60 -4.87
CA THR A 302 -24.59 30.01 -4.45
C THR A 302 -25.48 30.85 -5.36
N ARG A 303 -26.35 30.25 -6.18
CA ARG A 303 -27.26 30.97 -7.08
C ARG A 303 -28.72 30.47 -7.00
N THR A 304 -29.17 30.08 -5.82
CA THR A 304 -30.63 29.95 -5.57
C THR A 304 -30.98 30.52 -4.21
#